data_2c63f04d7784c056a5f5f6fe74659f5a
#
_entry.id   2c63f04d7784c056a5f5f6fe74659f5a
#
_cell.length_a   1.000
_cell.length_b   1.000
_cell.length_c   1.000
_cell.angle_alpha   90.00
_cell.angle_beta   90.00
_cell.angle_gamma   90.00
#
_symmetry.space_group_name_H-M   'P 1'
#
loop_
_entity.id
_entity.type
_entity.pdbx_description
1 polymer ?
#
loop_
_entity_poly.entity_id
_entity_poly.type
_entity_poly.pdbx_seq_one_letter_code
_entity_poly.pdbx_strand_id
1 'polypeptide(L)'
;MGRRSWLRSYRTVCGVLGLALVSAGLALGQEEGGTAAQPPVPANKLSYQMRPVTADLSNTDEQRINADADQDNWRLHGRTYDNQRFSPLTEINASNVKQLKPVALIQTGVANSMEATPLEIDGVLFVETAGNVVQAYDAVTGEELWSFNPVLEFASMCCGPQARGVAVANGKVYVAQVDGHVVALDAKTGEVIWKTRREDILPQPYHWYTFTGAPQVYNGLVVVGNGGAEWPTRGFVEALDAETGKLVWRFNLTAGPDDPNFKGAWEGDSWKIGGGSMWDAVAVDPKRDLMFFATGNPNPDLYGDFRKGNNLYTVSMVAVHAKTGKLAWYYQQIPHDVWDLDSAAPTVLFSALDKNGKMVEAAAEANKNGHLYIVNRDTGKLIRKSDAFVPQSESIKKMIPPDDTARVYYPANHGGAMWQPPAFSPLTHYFYTMAINEPHIYKVKPSKPWVPGTPEVGQQFGNAIPTDAERKALESQMIPNSGNLSAIDVNTGKIAWQYPSDHLMFGGVLATASNLVFAGEVNGNVMAFDAKSGEKLWSYHMGIGVCTPPITYRVKGVQYLAIGASGCHSQETQMKREGRPIFGDTIAIFALPR
;
A
#
# COMPACT_ATOMS: atom_id res chain seq x y z
N MET A 1 21.42 70.90 3.08
CA MET A 1 21.95 70.61 4.44
C MET A 1 21.86 69.11 4.64
N GLY A 2 22.84 68.35 4.60
CA GLY A 2 24.19 68.36 5.11
C GLY A 2 24.41 67.14 5.92
N ARG A 3 25.26 66.24 5.36
CA ARG A 3 26.38 65.49 5.94
C ARG A 3 26.02 64.21 6.68
N ARG A 4 26.74 63.11 6.62
CA ARG A 4 27.99 62.49 6.10
C ARG A 4 28.03 61.06 6.64
N SER A 5 28.22 60.11 5.80
CA SER A 5 29.29 59.09 5.62
C SER A 5 30.14 58.72 6.85
N TRP A 6 30.24 57.38 7.10
CA TRP A 6 31.46 56.73 7.52
C TRP A 6 31.55 55.29 6.94
N LEU A 7 32.46 55.16 5.99
CA LEU A 7 33.09 53.94 5.51
C LEU A 7 34.20 53.53 6.50
N ARG A 8 34.32 52.30 6.86
CA ARG A 8 35.63 51.70 7.13
C ARG A 8 35.71 50.28 6.57
N SER A 9 36.65 50.14 5.71
CA SER A 9 37.17 48.94 5.04
C SER A 9 37.94 48.06 5.98
N TYR A 10 37.91 46.74 5.77
CA TYR A 10 39.04 45.85 5.98
C TYR A 10 39.23 44.97 4.73
N ARG A 11 40.44 45.04 4.25
CA ARG A 11 40.97 44.32 3.08
C ARG A 11 41.59 42.97 3.51
N THR A 12 41.36 41.97 2.69
CA THR A 12 42.31 41.00 2.12
C THR A 12 42.71 39.79 2.98
N VAL A 13 42.31 38.59 2.56
CA VAL A 13 43.24 37.50 2.23
C VAL A 13 42.62 36.69 1.08
N CYS A 14 43.39 36.54 0.00
CA CYS A 14 43.11 35.70 -1.15
C CYS A 14 43.17 34.23 -0.82
N GLY A 15 42.20 33.44 -1.26
CA GLY A 15 42.29 32.00 -1.39
C GLY A 15 41.44 31.60 -2.60
N VAL A 16 42.16 31.28 -3.68
CA VAL A 16 41.60 30.76 -4.94
C VAL A 16 41.04 29.38 -4.67
N LEU A 17 39.73 29.22 -4.77
CA LEU A 17 39.09 27.91 -4.93
C LEU A 17 38.05 28.01 -6.04
N GLY A 18 38.26 27.19 -7.05
CA GLY A 18 37.51 27.20 -8.28
C GLY A 18 36.00 27.02 -8.07
N LEU A 19 35.24 27.92 -8.67
CA LEU A 19 33.81 27.72 -8.89
C LEU A 19 33.62 26.62 -9.95
N ALA A 20 33.36 25.43 -9.50
CA ALA A 20 32.66 24.45 -10.31
C ALA A 20 31.17 24.88 -10.29
N LEU A 21 30.72 25.47 -11.37
CA LEU A 21 29.31 25.63 -11.67
C LEU A 21 28.70 24.23 -11.82
N VAL A 22 28.15 23.69 -10.75
CA VAL A 22 27.23 22.58 -10.81
C VAL A 22 25.91 23.17 -11.31
N SER A 23 25.67 23.03 -12.61
CA SER A 23 24.35 23.18 -13.17
C SER A 23 23.47 22.11 -12.51
N ALA A 24 22.62 22.51 -11.56
CA ALA A 24 21.55 21.70 -11.03
C ALA A 24 20.54 21.48 -12.17
N GLY A 25 20.79 20.48 -13.00
CA GLY A 25 19.77 19.90 -13.86
C GLY A 25 18.71 19.29 -12.97
N LEU A 26 17.51 19.85 -13.01
CA LEU A 26 16.32 19.25 -12.41
C LEU A 26 16.11 17.87 -13.04
N ALA A 27 16.60 16.84 -12.41
CA ALA A 27 16.23 15.46 -12.70
C ALA A 27 14.81 15.26 -12.17
N LEU A 28 13.84 15.44 -13.04
CA LEU A 28 12.46 15.04 -12.81
C LEU A 28 12.38 13.52 -12.94
N GLY A 29 12.11 12.84 -11.85
CA GLY A 29 11.62 11.48 -11.85
C GLY A 29 12.66 10.38 -11.72
N GLN A 30 13.46 10.43 -10.69
CA GLN A 30 14.00 9.26 -10.01
C GLN A 30 14.00 9.56 -8.52
N GLU A 31 13.06 8.95 -7.79
CA GLU A 31 13.22 8.81 -6.36
C GLU A 31 14.38 7.82 -6.13
N GLU A 32 15.60 8.33 -6.06
CA GLU A 32 16.63 7.60 -5.35
C GLU A 32 16.15 7.48 -3.90
N GLY A 33 15.76 6.27 -3.52
CA GLY A 33 15.32 5.94 -2.16
C GLY A 33 16.42 6.06 -1.12
N GLY A 34 17.04 7.21 -1.05
CA GLY A 34 17.90 7.65 0.03
C GLY A 34 17.06 8.34 1.10
N THR A 35 16.29 7.59 1.87
CA THR A 35 15.65 8.15 3.06
C THR A 35 16.72 8.55 4.05
N ALA A 36 16.73 9.81 4.45
CA ALA A 36 17.50 10.25 5.61
C ALA A 36 17.15 9.32 6.79
N ALA A 37 18.18 8.73 7.40
CA ALA A 37 17.99 7.90 8.58
C ALA A 37 17.16 8.66 9.62
N GLN A 38 16.08 8.08 10.11
CA GLN A 38 15.37 8.64 11.24
C GLN A 38 16.35 8.79 12.42
N PRO A 39 16.27 9.86 13.20
CA PRO A 39 17.10 9.98 14.38
C PRO A 39 16.83 8.76 15.27
N PRO A 40 17.87 8.15 15.87
CA PRO A 40 17.69 6.96 16.68
C PRO A 40 16.75 7.29 17.85
N VAL A 41 15.68 6.50 17.97
CA VAL A 41 14.82 6.53 19.16
C VAL A 41 15.67 6.17 20.38
N PRO A 42 15.59 6.90 21.50
CA PRO A 42 16.40 6.59 22.68
C PRO A 42 16.19 5.15 23.12
N ALA A 43 17.29 4.40 23.26
CA ALA A 43 17.31 2.94 23.45
C ALA A 43 16.74 2.44 24.78
N ASN A 44 16.06 3.27 25.59
CA ASN A 44 15.77 2.93 26.99
C ASN A 44 14.49 2.15 27.24
N LYS A 45 13.53 2.13 26.31
CA LYS A 45 12.36 1.21 26.32
C LYS A 45 11.82 1.08 24.90
N LEU A 46 11.75 -0.15 24.40
CA LEU A 46 11.06 -0.46 23.12
C LEU A 46 9.55 -0.28 23.24
N SER A 47 8.99 -0.49 24.43
CA SER A 47 7.58 -0.28 24.72
C SER A 47 7.39 0.41 26.08
N TYR A 48 6.35 1.21 26.22
CA TYR A 48 5.90 1.76 27.48
C TYR A 48 4.38 1.88 27.50
N GLN A 49 3.82 1.58 28.68
CA GLN A 49 2.40 1.64 28.92
C GLN A 49 2.07 2.92 29.73
N MET A 50 1.14 3.72 29.21
CA MET A 50 0.66 4.95 29.86
C MET A 50 -0.50 4.65 30.81
N ARG A 51 -1.40 3.75 30.41
CA ARG A 51 -2.60 3.38 31.15
C ARG A 51 -2.90 1.90 31.04
N PRO A 52 -3.52 1.27 32.06
CA PRO A 52 -4.01 -0.10 31.96
C PRO A 52 -5.11 -0.23 30.90
N VAL A 53 -5.00 -1.23 30.02
CA VAL A 53 -6.02 -1.58 29.05
C VAL A 53 -6.93 -2.67 29.63
N THR A 54 -8.21 -2.34 29.83
CA THR A 54 -9.23 -3.24 30.41
C THR A 54 -10.12 -3.89 29.35
N ALA A 55 -10.04 -3.45 28.09
CA ALA A 55 -10.80 -3.97 26.97
C ALA A 55 -10.55 -5.46 26.72
N ASP A 56 -11.51 -6.17 26.12
CA ASP A 56 -11.32 -7.53 25.63
C ASP A 56 -10.63 -7.52 24.28
N LEU A 57 -9.32 -7.63 24.28
CA LEU A 57 -8.49 -7.66 23.08
C LEU A 57 -8.19 -9.09 22.61
N SER A 58 -9.00 -10.06 23.02
CA SER A 58 -8.83 -11.45 22.58
C SER A 58 -8.91 -11.58 21.06
N ASN A 59 -9.87 -10.89 20.43
CA ASN A 59 -10.08 -10.94 18.97
C ASN A 59 -9.85 -12.36 18.43
N THR A 60 -10.63 -13.32 18.94
CA THR A 60 -10.48 -14.75 18.68
C THR A 60 -10.70 -15.11 17.22
N ASP A 61 -10.31 -16.32 16.78
CA ASP A 61 -10.59 -16.81 15.43
C ASP A 61 -12.09 -16.77 15.11
N GLU A 62 -12.95 -17.13 16.08
CA GLU A 62 -14.40 -17.06 15.93
C GLU A 62 -14.89 -15.63 15.71
N GLN A 63 -14.40 -14.66 16.48
CA GLN A 63 -14.76 -13.23 16.30
C GLN A 63 -14.33 -12.70 14.94
N ARG A 64 -13.15 -13.10 14.45
CA ARG A 64 -12.65 -12.67 13.14
C ARG A 64 -13.38 -13.35 11.97
N ILE A 65 -13.72 -14.64 12.10
CA ILE A 65 -14.49 -15.37 11.09
C ILE A 65 -15.91 -14.80 10.98
N ASN A 66 -16.50 -14.37 12.09
CA ASN A 66 -17.84 -13.78 12.15
C ASN A 66 -17.81 -12.25 12.20
N ALA A 67 -16.74 -11.61 11.74
CA ALA A 67 -16.58 -10.14 11.79
C ALA A 67 -17.64 -9.38 10.96
N ASP A 68 -18.29 -10.02 10.00
CA ASP A 68 -19.42 -9.46 9.26
C ASP A 68 -20.67 -9.25 10.13
N ALA A 69 -20.87 -10.10 11.14
CA ALA A 69 -21.93 -9.96 12.14
C ALA A 69 -21.62 -8.92 13.22
N ASP A 70 -20.35 -8.60 13.43
CA ASP A 70 -19.91 -7.55 14.34
C ASP A 70 -20.10 -6.17 13.72
N GLN A 71 -21.07 -5.42 14.26
CA GLN A 71 -21.35 -4.09 13.74
C GLN A 71 -20.47 -3.00 14.34
N ASP A 72 -19.85 -3.25 15.48
CA ASP A 72 -19.21 -2.23 16.30
C ASP A 72 -17.72 -2.05 15.98
N ASN A 73 -17.02 -3.13 15.74
CA ASN A 73 -15.57 -3.12 15.63
C ASN A 73 -15.06 -3.13 14.18
N TRP A 74 -13.82 -2.70 14.01
CA TRP A 74 -13.03 -2.83 12.79
C TRP A 74 -11.86 -3.79 13.03
N ARG A 75 -12.14 -5.12 13.05
CA ARG A 75 -11.27 -6.17 13.59
C ARG A 75 -10.11 -6.57 12.68
N LEU A 76 -10.21 -6.34 11.37
CA LEU A 76 -9.26 -6.78 10.35
C LEU A 76 -8.96 -5.61 9.40
N HIS A 77 -7.85 -5.69 8.65
CA HIS A 77 -7.45 -4.67 7.68
C HIS A 77 -8.60 -4.27 6.74
N GLY A 78 -9.32 -5.24 6.19
CA GLY A 78 -10.50 -5.03 5.34
C GLY A 78 -11.83 -4.95 6.09
N ARG A 79 -11.86 -4.84 7.42
CA ARG A 79 -12.94 -5.02 8.38
C ARG A 79 -13.31 -6.51 8.56
N THR A 80 -13.39 -7.26 7.48
CA THR A 80 -13.72 -8.68 7.37
C THR A 80 -12.65 -9.38 6.54
N TYR A 81 -12.59 -10.71 6.57
CA TYR A 81 -11.62 -11.50 5.82
C TYR A 81 -11.73 -11.37 4.29
N ASP A 82 -12.89 -10.93 3.79
CA ASP A 82 -13.11 -10.72 2.35
C ASP A 82 -12.59 -9.37 1.82
N ASN A 83 -12.00 -8.53 2.68
CA ASN A 83 -11.44 -7.22 2.35
C ASN A 83 -12.43 -6.24 1.71
N GLN A 84 -13.74 -6.37 1.94
CA GLN A 84 -14.74 -5.49 1.31
C GLN A 84 -14.69 -4.05 1.82
N ARG A 85 -14.13 -3.80 2.99
CA ARG A 85 -14.11 -2.46 3.63
C ARG A 85 -15.51 -1.83 3.64
N PHE A 86 -16.51 -2.65 3.90
CA PHE A 86 -17.92 -2.28 4.00
C PHE A 86 -18.38 -2.34 5.45
N SER A 87 -18.88 -1.22 5.96
CA SER A 87 -19.42 -1.13 7.33
C SER A 87 -20.95 -1.20 7.31
N PRO A 88 -21.57 -2.01 8.17
CA PRO A 88 -23.03 -2.05 8.32
C PRO A 88 -23.60 -0.86 9.10
N LEU A 89 -22.78 0.02 9.66
CA LEU A 89 -23.21 1.18 10.44
C LEU A 89 -23.96 2.21 9.59
N THR A 90 -25.02 2.80 10.15
CA THR A 90 -25.94 3.71 9.43
C THR A 90 -26.24 5.02 10.17
N GLU A 91 -25.69 5.24 11.37
CA GLU A 91 -25.92 6.49 12.13
C GLU A 91 -25.43 7.70 11.33
N ILE A 92 -24.20 7.63 10.78
CA ILE A 92 -23.69 8.63 9.84
C ILE A 92 -24.25 8.30 8.46
N ASN A 93 -25.01 9.22 7.86
CA ASN A 93 -25.72 9.02 6.60
C ASN A 93 -25.79 10.32 5.77
N ALA A 94 -26.37 10.27 4.58
CA ALA A 94 -26.43 11.41 3.67
C ALA A 94 -27.15 12.65 4.25
N SER A 95 -28.09 12.48 5.17
CA SER A 95 -28.82 13.60 5.78
C SER A 95 -28.03 14.35 6.84
N ASN A 96 -27.04 13.70 7.48
CA ASN A 96 -26.32 14.26 8.64
C ASN A 96 -24.80 14.32 8.47
N VAL A 97 -24.23 13.69 7.43
CA VAL A 97 -22.78 13.65 7.21
C VAL A 97 -22.13 15.05 7.17
N LYS A 98 -22.87 16.08 6.75
CA LYS A 98 -22.41 17.49 6.78
C LYS A 98 -22.15 18.02 8.18
N GLN A 99 -22.63 17.33 9.21
CA GLN A 99 -22.45 17.72 10.62
C GLN A 99 -21.24 17.05 11.27
N LEU A 100 -20.57 16.10 10.57
CA LEU A 100 -19.35 15.45 11.09
C LEU A 100 -18.31 16.48 11.47
N LYS A 101 -17.76 16.31 12.69
CA LYS A 101 -16.69 17.15 13.25
C LYS A 101 -15.65 16.27 13.92
N PRO A 102 -14.36 16.66 13.92
CA PRO A 102 -13.38 15.99 14.74
C PRO A 102 -13.75 16.15 16.22
N VAL A 103 -13.77 15.06 16.95
CA VAL A 103 -14.00 15.01 18.40
C VAL A 103 -12.72 14.71 19.15
N ALA A 104 -11.73 14.10 18.49
CA ALA A 104 -10.37 13.93 18.98
C ALA A 104 -9.36 14.09 17.82
N LEU A 105 -8.20 14.65 18.14
CA LEU A 105 -7.05 14.76 17.26
C LEU A 105 -5.87 14.12 17.98
N ILE A 106 -5.33 13.07 17.40
CA ILE A 106 -4.15 12.35 17.91
C ILE A 106 -2.94 12.85 17.14
N GLN A 107 -1.87 13.19 17.83
CA GLN A 107 -0.55 13.40 17.26
C GLN A 107 0.33 12.20 17.61
N THR A 108 0.73 11.44 16.60
CA THR A 108 1.49 10.20 16.81
C THR A 108 2.95 10.44 17.17
N GLY A 109 3.46 11.66 16.97
CA GLY A 109 4.87 12.00 17.15
C GLY A 109 5.79 11.50 16.04
N VAL A 110 5.23 10.86 14.99
CA VAL A 110 6.00 10.34 13.85
C VAL A 110 5.59 11.09 12.58
N ALA A 111 6.30 12.18 12.30
CA ALA A 111 6.06 13.02 11.13
C ALA A 111 6.65 12.36 9.86
N ASN A 112 5.95 11.39 9.32
CA ASN A 112 6.31 10.67 8.10
C ASN A 112 5.04 10.10 7.44
N SER A 113 5.17 9.51 6.24
CA SER A 113 4.08 8.84 5.54
C SER A 113 3.40 7.79 6.43
N MET A 114 2.07 7.84 6.53
CA MET A 114 1.27 6.83 7.21
C MET A 114 0.24 6.26 6.24
N GLU A 115 0.46 5.01 5.86
CA GLU A 115 -0.36 4.27 4.89
C GLU A 115 -1.18 3.15 5.56
N ALA A 116 -0.96 2.97 6.86
CA ALA A 116 -1.54 1.87 7.63
C ALA A 116 -3.05 2.05 7.84
N THR A 117 -3.82 0.99 7.63
CA THR A 117 -5.20 0.92 8.09
C THR A 117 -5.21 0.79 9.62
N PRO A 118 -5.83 1.71 10.37
CA PRO A 118 -6.05 1.53 11.79
C PRO A 118 -7.00 0.35 12.05
N LEU A 119 -6.85 -0.32 13.19
CA LEU A 119 -7.82 -1.31 13.67
C LEU A 119 -8.49 -0.79 14.93
N GLU A 120 -9.76 -1.07 15.08
CA GLU A 120 -10.48 -0.75 16.33
C GLU A 120 -11.11 -2.03 16.91
N ILE A 121 -10.83 -2.30 18.19
CA ILE A 121 -11.30 -3.49 18.88
C ILE A 121 -11.67 -3.09 20.31
N ASP A 122 -12.96 -3.23 20.60
CA ASP A 122 -13.53 -3.01 21.94
C ASP A 122 -13.10 -1.69 22.59
N GLY A 123 -13.11 -0.60 21.79
CA GLY A 123 -12.78 0.76 22.23
C GLY A 123 -11.29 1.08 22.23
N VAL A 124 -10.43 0.21 21.68
CA VAL A 124 -9.00 0.46 21.51
C VAL A 124 -8.65 0.60 20.02
N LEU A 125 -8.06 1.73 19.67
CA LEU A 125 -7.59 2.04 18.33
C LEU A 125 -6.10 1.71 18.21
N PHE A 126 -5.75 0.74 17.38
CA PHE A 126 -4.37 0.36 17.06
C PHE A 126 -3.92 1.05 15.79
N VAL A 127 -2.76 1.68 15.85
CA VAL A 127 -2.16 2.44 14.75
C VAL A 127 -0.72 2.02 14.56
N GLU A 128 -0.33 1.82 13.32
CA GLU A 128 1.08 1.68 12.93
C GLU A 128 1.48 2.89 12.09
N THR A 129 2.67 3.44 12.37
CA THR A 129 3.24 4.55 11.64
C THR A 129 4.54 4.14 10.94
N ALA A 130 5.14 5.04 10.19
CA ALA A 130 6.41 4.79 9.52
C ALA A 130 7.49 4.32 10.51
N GLY A 131 8.34 3.41 10.05
CA GLY A 131 9.36 2.78 10.91
C GLY A 131 8.80 1.76 11.89
N ASN A 132 7.57 1.29 11.66
CA ASN A 132 6.87 0.28 12.47
C ASN A 132 6.68 0.67 13.94
N VAL A 133 6.53 1.97 14.22
CA VAL A 133 6.07 2.42 15.53
C VAL A 133 4.59 2.05 15.65
N VAL A 134 4.24 1.28 16.70
CA VAL A 134 2.87 0.85 16.96
C VAL A 134 2.36 1.49 18.23
N GLN A 135 1.18 2.07 18.16
CA GLN A 135 0.56 2.79 19.27
C GLN A 135 -0.89 2.33 19.43
N ALA A 136 -1.33 2.21 20.68
CA ALA A 136 -2.72 1.97 21.03
C ALA A 136 -3.30 3.20 21.71
N TYR A 137 -4.52 3.56 21.33
CA TYR A 137 -5.23 4.74 21.83
C TYR A 137 -6.63 4.34 22.29
N ASP A 138 -7.19 5.10 23.23
CA ASP A 138 -8.62 5.09 23.48
C ASP A 138 -9.34 5.59 22.21
N ALA A 139 -10.22 4.76 21.65
CA ALA A 139 -10.86 5.00 20.36
C ALA A 139 -11.90 6.16 20.38
N VAL A 140 -12.18 6.75 21.54
CA VAL A 140 -13.11 7.88 21.71
C VAL A 140 -12.37 9.16 22.03
N THR A 141 -11.43 9.11 22.98
CA THR A 141 -10.74 10.30 23.48
C THR A 141 -9.43 10.58 22.74
N GLY A 142 -8.84 9.56 22.07
CA GLY A 142 -7.53 9.65 21.45
C GLY A 142 -6.38 9.66 22.45
N GLU A 143 -6.63 9.34 23.73
CA GLU A 143 -5.56 9.24 24.73
C GLU A 143 -4.70 8.00 24.48
N GLU A 144 -3.38 8.16 24.50
CA GLU A 144 -2.43 7.06 24.30
C GLU A 144 -2.48 6.09 25.49
N LEU A 145 -2.60 4.79 25.17
CA LEU A 145 -2.62 3.71 26.15
C LEU A 145 -1.23 3.07 26.28
N TRP A 146 -0.58 2.80 25.16
CA TRP A 146 0.79 2.31 25.09
C TRP A 146 1.42 2.57 23.72
N SER A 147 2.74 2.49 23.67
CA SER A 147 3.54 2.65 22.46
C SER A 147 4.67 1.62 22.39
N PHE A 148 4.91 1.07 21.21
CA PHE A 148 6.05 0.25 20.86
C PHE A 148 6.90 0.97 19.81
N ASN A 149 8.17 1.23 20.12
CA ASN A 149 9.12 1.95 19.27
C ASN A 149 10.28 1.02 18.94
N PRO A 150 10.28 0.31 17.81
CA PRO A 150 11.33 -0.64 17.48
C PRO A 150 12.64 0.07 17.16
N VAL A 151 13.75 -0.61 17.48
CA VAL A 151 15.04 -0.31 16.89
C VAL A 151 15.19 -1.19 15.66
N LEU A 152 15.17 -0.58 14.48
CA LEU A 152 15.38 -1.26 13.22
C LEU A 152 16.86 -1.54 12.99
N GLU A 153 17.19 -2.72 12.47
CA GLU A 153 18.59 -3.14 12.26
C GLU A 153 19.26 -2.41 11.11
N PHE A 154 18.47 -1.90 10.16
CA PHE A 154 18.99 -1.12 9.02
C PHE A 154 17.98 -0.07 8.57
N ALA A 155 18.50 1.00 7.97
CA ALA A 155 17.72 2.13 7.49
C ALA A 155 17.44 2.09 5.97
N SER A 156 18.17 1.28 5.21
CA SER A 156 17.98 1.16 3.77
C SER A 156 16.85 0.19 3.48
N MET A 157 15.78 0.70 2.90
CA MET A 157 14.55 -0.02 2.61
C MET A 157 14.10 0.31 1.20
N CYS A 158 13.54 -0.67 0.48
CA CYS A 158 12.80 -0.34 -0.71
C CYS A 158 11.65 0.62 -0.35
N CYS A 159 11.49 1.64 -1.14
CA CYS A 159 10.25 2.44 -1.22
C CYS A 159 9.88 3.20 0.07
N GLY A 160 10.79 3.34 1.05
CA GLY A 160 10.60 4.10 2.28
C GLY A 160 10.18 3.27 3.51
N PRO A 161 9.99 3.91 4.68
CA PRO A 161 9.77 3.25 5.96
C PRO A 161 8.29 2.95 6.25
N GLN A 162 7.41 3.02 5.29
CA GLN A 162 5.97 2.86 5.48
C GLN A 162 5.56 1.41 5.70
N ALA A 163 4.52 1.24 6.51
CA ALA A 163 3.82 -0.01 6.74
C ALA A 163 2.32 0.18 6.52
N ARG A 164 1.60 -0.91 6.23
CA ARG A 164 0.16 -0.84 5.87
C ARG A 164 -0.78 -1.32 6.96
N GLY A 165 -0.24 -1.64 8.12
CA GLY A 165 -1.01 -1.92 9.33
C GLY A 165 -0.56 -3.17 10.06
N VAL A 166 -1.09 -3.32 11.25
CA VAL A 166 -0.89 -4.47 12.14
C VAL A 166 -2.05 -5.48 12.00
N ALA A 167 -1.86 -6.68 12.52
CA ALA A 167 -2.97 -7.58 12.82
C ALA A 167 -3.11 -7.75 14.33
N VAL A 168 -4.34 -7.81 14.83
CA VAL A 168 -4.64 -8.08 16.24
C VAL A 168 -5.39 -9.41 16.32
N ALA A 169 -4.87 -10.35 17.10
CA ALA A 169 -5.50 -11.65 17.27
C ALA A 169 -5.03 -12.33 18.55
N ASN A 170 -5.98 -12.99 19.23
CA ASN A 170 -5.72 -13.81 20.42
C ASN A 170 -4.89 -13.07 21.49
N GLY A 171 -5.21 -11.79 21.74
CA GLY A 171 -4.53 -10.93 22.72
C GLY A 171 -3.13 -10.45 22.30
N LYS A 172 -2.76 -10.59 21.02
CA LYS A 172 -1.47 -10.16 20.48
C LYS A 172 -1.65 -9.19 19.32
N VAL A 173 -0.66 -8.30 19.14
CA VAL A 173 -0.49 -7.46 17.96
C VAL A 173 0.68 -7.97 17.16
N TYR A 174 0.47 -8.29 15.88
CA TYR A 174 1.51 -8.76 14.97
C TYR A 174 1.94 -7.64 14.05
N VAL A 175 3.26 -7.44 13.97
CA VAL A 175 3.91 -6.36 13.22
C VAL A 175 4.88 -6.99 12.22
N ALA A 176 4.74 -6.65 10.96
CA ALA A 176 5.69 -7.04 9.92
C ALA A 176 6.62 -5.85 9.64
N GLN A 177 7.88 -5.96 10.09
CA GLN A 177 8.81 -4.82 10.11
C GLN A 177 9.57 -4.66 8.79
N VAL A 178 9.83 -3.41 8.44
CA VAL A 178 10.57 -3.05 7.22
C VAL A 178 12.01 -3.55 7.20
N ASP A 179 12.55 -3.97 8.35
CA ASP A 179 13.88 -4.59 8.46
C ASP A 179 13.87 -6.14 8.36
N GLY A 180 12.76 -6.73 7.92
CA GLY A 180 12.64 -8.17 7.69
C GLY A 180 12.30 -8.99 8.93
N HIS A 181 11.92 -8.35 10.05
CA HIS A 181 11.40 -9.05 11.22
C HIS A 181 9.87 -9.16 11.21
N VAL A 182 9.38 -10.20 11.88
CA VAL A 182 7.99 -10.28 12.33
C VAL A 182 7.99 -10.32 13.85
N VAL A 183 7.15 -9.50 14.48
CA VAL A 183 7.10 -9.32 15.94
C VAL A 183 5.68 -9.54 16.42
N ALA A 184 5.52 -10.26 17.54
CA ALA A 184 4.28 -10.30 18.30
C ALA A 184 4.43 -9.49 19.57
N LEU A 185 3.49 -8.59 19.81
CA LEU A 185 3.38 -7.78 21.02
C LEU A 185 2.17 -8.23 21.83
N ASP A 186 2.23 -8.06 23.12
CA ASP A 186 1.05 -8.13 23.98
C ASP A 186 0.09 -6.98 23.64
N ALA A 187 -1.16 -7.27 23.35
CA ALA A 187 -2.11 -6.25 22.88
C ALA A 187 -2.50 -5.23 23.94
N LYS A 188 -2.29 -5.52 25.24
CA LYS A 188 -2.62 -4.63 26.35
C LYS A 188 -1.46 -3.74 26.78
N THR A 189 -0.21 -4.18 26.53
CA THR A 189 0.98 -3.51 27.05
C THR A 189 1.96 -3.04 25.97
N GLY A 190 1.87 -3.59 24.75
CA GLY A 190 2.85 -3.35 23.69
C GLY A 190 4.20 -4.05 23.91
N GLU A 191 4.33 -4.88 24.96
CA GLU A 191 5.57 -5.62 25.24
C GLU A 191 5.79 -6.74 24.22
N VAL A 192 7.06 -6.95 23.84
CA VAL A 192 7.44 -7.99 22.87
C VAL A 192 7.27 -9.38 23.49
N ILE A 193 6.43 -10.22 22.88
CA ILE A 193 6.26 -11.62 23.23
C ILE A 193 7.28 -12.48 22.49
N TRP A 194 7.40 -12.29 21.18
CA TRP A 194 8.43 -12.90 20.36
C TRP A 194 8.80 -12.02 19.17
N LYS A 195 10.03 -12.19 18.68
CA LYS A 195 10.56 -11.55 17.46
C LYS A 195 11.29 -12.59 16.66
N THR A 196 11.00 -12.71 15.37
CA THR A 196 11.69 -13.63 14.46
C THR A 196 12.21 -12.88 13.24
N ARG A 197 13.35 -13.31 12.73
CA ARG A 197 13.94 -12.82 11.49
C ARG A 197 14.11 -13.98 10.52
N ARG A 198 14.06 -13.65 9.24
CA ARG A 198 14.23 -14.62 8.18
C ARG A 198 15.70 -14.63 7.71
N GLU A 199 16.57 -15.29 8.49
CA GLU A 199 18.01 -15.36 8.23
C GLU A 199 18.38 -16.21 7.00
N ASP A 200 17.51 -17.12 6.60
CA ASP A 200 17.69 -18.07 5.50
C ASP A 200 17.44 -17.46 4.11
N ILE A 201 17.04 -16.18 4.04
CA ILE A 201 16.57 -15.58 2.80
C ILE A 201 17.69 -14.91 2.02
N LEU A 202 18.70 -14.31 2.67
CA LEU A 202 19.84 -13.68 1.98
C LEU A 202 21.15 -13.78 2.74
N PRO A 203 22.26 -14.03 2.02
CA PRO A 203 23.58 -13.79 2.56
C PRO A 203 23.80 -12.29 2.77
N GLN A 204 24.30 -11.92 3.96
CA GLN A 204 24.79 -10.57 4.26
C GLN A 204 25.78 -10.08 3.19
N PRO A 205 25.86 -8.75 2.88
CA PRO A 205 25.34 -7.62 3.67
C PRO A 205 24.03 -7.00 3.11
N TYR A 206 23.30 -7.64 2.22
CA TYR A 206 22.22 -7.01 1.47
C TYR A 206 20.86 -7.27 2.12
N HIS A 207 20.23 -6.19 2.63
CA HIS A 207 18.94 -6.21 3.33
C HIS A 207 17.82 -5.74 2.39
N TRP A 208 17.51 -6.53 1.36
CA TRP A 208 16.51 -6.15 0.36
C TRP A 208 15.10 -6.68 0.66
N TYR A 209 14.99 -7.64 1.58
CA TYR A 209 13.68 -8.14 2.00
C TYR A 209 13.10 -7.24 3.08
N THR A 210 12.02 -6.56 2.75
CA THR A 210 11.27 -5.70 3.65
C THR A 210 9.85 -6.22 3.80
N PHE A 211 9.20 -5.97 4.93
CA PHE A 211 7.79 -6.22 5.08
C PHE A 211 7.06 -4.88 5.20
N THR A 212 6.24 -4.55 4.21
CA THR A 212 5.45 -3.32 4.16
C THR A 212 3.95 -3.58 4.11
N GLY A 213 3.54 -4.83 3.84
CA GLY A 213 2.15 -5.27 3.86
C GLY A 213 1.63 -5.51 5.27
N ALA A 214 0.33 -5.35 5.48
CA ALA A 214 -0.31 -5.70 6.73
C ALA A 214 -0.32 -7.23 6.93
N PRO A 215 0.11 -7.75 8.11
CA PRO A 215 -0.03 -9.16 8.42
C PRO A 215 -1.50 -9.60 8.41
N GLN A 216 -1.77 -10.86 8.06
CA GLN A 216 -3.08 -11.45 8.23
C GLN A 216 -3.00 -12.62 9.20
N VAL A 217 -3.92 -12.71 10.15
CA VAL A 217 -3.99 -13.84 11.08
C VAL A 217 -5.22 -14.68 10.80
N TYR A 218 -4.99 -15.97 10.57
CA TYR A 218 -6.06 -16.94 10.35
C TYR A 218 -5.66 -18.32 10.85
N ASN A 219 -6.53 -18.95 11.65
CA ASN A 219 -6.39 -20.33 12.11
C ASN A 219 -5.01 -20.63 12.75
N GLY A 220 -4.56 -19.74 13.65
CA GLY A 220 -3.28 -19.88 14.36
C GLY A 220 -2.03 -19.56 13.52
N LEU A 221 -2.19 -19.03 12.32
CA LEU A 221 -1.11 -18.62 11.42
C LEU A 221 -1.06 -17.10 11.26
N VAL A 222 0.15 -16.53 11.28
CA VAL A 222 0.43 -15.15 10.86
C VAL A 222 1.01 -15.21 9.47
N VAL A 223 0.33 -14.59 8.50
CA VAL A 223 0.74 -14.58 7.09
C VAL A 223 1.32 -13.23 6.74
N VAL A 224 2.50 -13.23 6.15
CA VAL A 224 3.23 -12.05 5.70
C VAL A 224 3.82 -12.28 4.31
N GLY A 225 4.00 -11.23 3.54
CA GLY A 225 4.72 -11.26 2.27
C GLY A 225 5.78 -10.19 2.22
N ASN A 226 6.85 -10.42 1.47
CA ASN A 226 7.91 -9.43 1.32
C ASN A 226 7.58 -8.37 0.28
N GLY A 227 8.08 -7.14 0.51
CA GLY A 227 8.30 -6.11 -0.48
C GLY A 227 9.69 -6.23 -1.12
N GLY A 228 10.06 -5.28 -1.99
CA GLY A 228 11.39 -5.22 -2.60
C GLY A 228 11.53 -6.06 -3.87
N ALA A 229 10.50 -6.13 -4.70
CA ALA A 229 10.57 -6.80 -6.00
C ALA A 229 11.52 -6.12 -6.99
N GLU A 230 11.84 -4.86 -6.76
CA GLU A 230 12.79 -4.05 -7.54
C GLU A 230 14.23 -4.49 -7.33
N TRP A 231 14.49 -5.25 -6.27
CA TRP A 231 15.81 -5.75 -5.92
C TRP A 231 15.99 -7.20 -6.37
N PRO A 232 17.21 -7.73 -6.48
CA PRO A 232 17.43 -9.13 -6.85
C PRO A 232 17.01 -10.08 -5.70
N THR A 233 15.72 -10.09 -5.42
CA THR A 233 15.07 -10.95 -4.42
C THR A 233 14.32 -12.08 -5.09
N ARG A 234 14.05 -13.14 -4.34
CA ARG A 234 13.04 -14.14 -4.65
C ARG A 234 11.84 -13.92 -3.75
N GLY A 235 10.77 -13.35 -4.30
CA GLY A 235 9.59 -13.02 -3.53
C GLY A 235 8.88 -14.23 -2.95
N PHE A 236 8.19 -14.03 -1.82
CA PHE A 236 7.48 -15.09 -1.11
C PHE A 236 6.29 -14.55 -0.30
N VAL A 237 5.39 -15.48 0.04
CA VAL A 237 4.42 -15.37 1.12
C VAL A 237 4.70 -16.47 2.13
N GLU A 238 4.73 -16.12 3.41
CA GLU A 238 4.98 -17.05 4.49
C GLU A 238 3.86 -17.05 5.51
N ALA A 239 3.62 -18.24 6.10
CA ALA A 239 2.83 -18.37 7.32
C ALA A 239 3.74 -18.79 8.47
N LEU A 240 3.64 -18.06 9.54
CA LEU A 240 4.33 -18.32 10.80
C LEU A 240 3.29 -18.82 11.82
N ASP A 241 3.71 -19.70 12.70
CA ASP A 241 2.91 -20.08 13.88
C ASP A 241 2.71 -18.85 14.77
N ALA A 242 1.47 -18.51 15.07
CA ALA A 242 1.10 -17.29 15.77
C ALA A 242 1.60 -17.23 17.22
N GLU A 243 1.84 -18.41 17.86
CA GLU A 243 2.33 -18.46 19.24
C GLU A 243 3.84 -18.35 19.33
N THR A 244 4.56 -18.86 18.32
CA THR A 244 6.02 -19.04 18.41
C THR A 244 6.83 -18.27 17.39
N GLY A 245 6.19 -17.71 16.34
CA GLY A 245 6.86 -17.07 15.22
C GLY A 245 7.64 -18.03 14.31
N LYS A 246 7.50 -19.35 14.48
CA LYS A 246 8.19 -20.34 13.64
C LYS A 246 7.53 -20.47 12.28
N LEU A 247 8.34 -20.63 11.22
CA LEU A 247 7.86 -20.87 9.87
C LEU A 247 7.06 -22.18 9.81
N VAL A 248 5.85 -22.11 9.27
CA VAL A 248 4.98 -23.25 8.98
C VAL A 248 5.04 -23.63 7.51
N TRP A 249 4.87 -22.64 6.62
CA TRP A 249 5.01 -22.84 5.18
C TRP A 249 5.47 -21.56 4.47
N ARG A 250 6.05 -21.74 3.27
CA ARG A 250 6.41 -20.65 2.34
C ARG A 250 5.89 -20.99 0.96
N PHE A 251 5.29 -20.02 0.30
CA PHE A 251 4.98 -20.02 -1.12
C PHE A 251 5.86 -19.02 -1.84
N ASN A 252 6.69 -19.48 -2.78
CA ASN A 252 7.56 -18.60 -3.56
C ASN A 252 6.79 -17.96 -4.71
N LEU A 253 6.98 -16.65 -4.91
CA LEU A 253 6.30 -15.87 -5.94
C LEU A 253 7.01 -15.90 -7.30
N THR A 254 8.15 -16.60 -7.36
CA THR A 254 8.82 -16.97 -8.61
C THR A 254 8.88 -18.49 -8.70
N ALA A 255 8.25 -19.06 -9.73
CA ALA A 255 8.26 -20.50 -9.96
C ALA A 255 9.70 -21.00 -10.16
N GLY A 256 10.12 -21.97 -9.33
CA GLY A 256 11.42 -22.62 -9.43
C GLY A 256 11.33 -24.01 -10.07
N PRO A 257 12.45 -24.72 -10.27
CA PRO A 257 12.47 -26.02 -10.96
C PRO A 257 11.54 -27.09 -10.42
N ASP A 258 11.22 -27.03 -9.10
CA ASP A 258 10.31 -27.97 -8.43
C ASP A 258 8.82 -27.59 -8.61
N ASP A 259 8.54 -26.43 -9.20
CA ASP A 259 7.18 -25.95 -9.45
C ASP A 259 6.66 -26.53 -10.78
N PRO A 260 5.46 -27.12 -10.84
CA PRO A 260 4.90 -27.65 -12.07
C PRO A 260 4.70 -26.60 -13.17
N ASN A 261 4.63 -25.31 -12.81
CA ASN A 261 4.47 -24.19 -13.72
C ASN A 261 5.81 -23.53 -14.13
N PHE A 262 6.95 -24.11 -13.75
CA PHE A 262 8.27 -23.55 -14.05
C PHE A 262 8.59 -23.50 -15.54
N LYS A 263 8.19 -24.55 -16.28
CA LYS A 263 8.52 -24.66 -17.71
C LYS A 263 7.95 -23.48 -18.51
N GLY A 264 8.83 -22.68 -19.09
CA GLY A 264 8.46 -21.48 -19.84
C GLY A 264 8.17 -20.24 -18.99
N ALA A 265 8.30 -20.34 -17.66
CA ALA A 265 8.11 -19.20 -16.79
C ALA A 265 9.37 -18.33 -16.67
N TRP A 266 10.54 -18.94 -16.57
CA TRP A 266 11.80 -18.25 -16.34
C TRP A 266 12.93 -18.82 -17.20
N GLU A 267 13.84 -17.95 -17.66
CA GLU A 267 15.04 -18.35 -18.37
C GLU A 267 16.18 -18.64 -17.38
N GLY A 268 16.80 -19.82 -17.50
CA GLY A 268 17.92 -20.21 -16.65
C GLY A 268 17.63 -20.08 -15.16
N ASP A 269 18.51 -19.38 -14.45
CA ASP A 269 18.44 -19.14 -13.02
C ASP A 269 17.78 -17.79 -12.63
N SER A 270 17.20 -17.07 -13.59
CA SER A 270 16.62 -15.74 -13.34
C SER A 270 15.51 -15.73 -12.26
N TRP A 271 14.83 -16.86 -12.07
CA TRP A 271 13.83 -17.04 -10.99
C TRP A 271 14.38 -16.85 -9.59
N LYS A 272 15.71 -17.04 -9.37
CA LYS A 272 16.34 -16.89 -8.06
C LYS A 272 16.36 -15.44 -7.57
N ILE A 273 16.32 -14.50 -8.51
CA ILE A 273 16.38 -13.07 -8.27
C ILE A 273 15.25 -12.34 -9.00
N GLY A 274 14.18 -13.07 -9.31
CA GLY A 274 13.13 -12.64 -10.22
C GLY A 274 12.12 -11.65 -9.65
N GLY A 275 12.32 -11.12 -8.44
CA GLY A 275 11.36 -10.22 -7.82
C GLY A 275 10.09 -10.96 -7.39
N GLY A 276 8.92 -10.40 -7.71
CA GLY A 276 7.62 -10.94 -7.30
C GLY A 276 7.41 -10.75 -5.80
N SER A 277 6.81 -9.65 -5.39
CA SER A 277 6.52 -9.34 -3.98
C SER A 277 5.05 -9.52 -3.67
N MET A 278 4.71 -9.66 -2.40
CA MET A 278 3.36 -9.47 -1.88
C MET A 278 3.47 -8.45 -0.75
N TRP A 279 3.06 -7.24 -1.02
CA TRP A 279 3.31 -6.09 -0.16
C TRP A 279 2.03 -5.37 0.29
N ASP A 280 0.91 -6.10 0.26
CA ASP A 280 -0.39 -5.62 0.72
C ASP A 280 -1.11 -6.68 1.60
N ALA A 281 -2.42 -6.55 1.82
CA ALA A 281 -3.19 -7.40 2.71
C ALA A 281 -3.78 -8.63 2.01
N VAL A 282 -3.74 -9.77 2.70
CA VAL A 282 -4.30 -11.05 2.24
C VAL A 282 -5.80 -11.10 2.55
N ALA A 283 -6.63 -11.53 1.58
CA ALA A 283 -8.01 -11.94 1.82
C ALA A 283 -8.10 -13.43 2.19
N VAL A 284 -9.08 -13.80 2.99
CA VAL A 284 -9.30 -15.20 3.39
C VAL A 284 -10.73 -15.63 3.11
N ASP A 285 -10.90 -16.82 2.58
CA ASP A 285 -12.20 -17.51 2.49
C ASP A 285 -12.22 -18.69 3.49
N PRO A 286 -12.79 -18.51 4.69
CA PRO A 286 -12.83 -19.58 5.69
C PRO A 286 -13.60 -20.83 5.25
N LYS A 287 -14.58 -20.68 4.34
CA LYS A 287 -15.37 -21.84 3.84
C LYS A 287 -14.54 -22.77 2.95
N ARG A 288 -13.55 -22.22 2.24
CA ARG A 288 -12.68 -22.94 1.31
C ARG A 288 -11.32 -23.26 1.91
N ASP A 289 -11.01 -22.68 3.06
CA ASP A 289 -9.66 -22.67 3.64
C ASP A 289 -8.62 -22.16 2.65
N LEU A 290 -8.96 -21.06 1.93
CA LEU A 290 -8.12 -20.43 0.93
C LEU A 290 -7.74 -19.01 1.34
N MET A 291 -6.52 -18.63 0.99
CA MET A 291 -5.98 -17.27 1.07
C MET A 291 -5.75 -16.73 -0.34
N PHE A 292 -6.03 -15.44 -0.53
CA PHE A 292 -5.94 -14.76 -1.82
C PHE A 292 -5.09 -13.51 -1.66
N PHE A 293 -4.16 -13.32 -2.58
CA PHE A 293 -3.29 -12.14 -2.62
C PHE A 293 -2.90 -11.81 -4.06
N ALA A 294 -2.43 -10.59 -4.23
CA ALA A 294 -1.90 -10.09 -5.47
C ALA A 294 -0.37 -9.98 -5.40
N THR A 295 0.32 -10.03 -6.54
CA THR A 295 1.78 -10.11 -6.59
C THR A 295 2.38 -9.00 -7.44
N GLY A 296 3.54 -8.51 -7.02
CA GLY A 296 4.27 -7.41 -7.64
C GLY A 296 5.02 -7.81 -8.91
N ASN A 297 5.75 -6.83 -9.42
CA ASN A 297 6.56 -6.88 -10.64
C ASN A 297 7.68 -7.93 -10.59
N PRO A 298 8.17 -8.39 -11.75
CA PRO A 298 9.42 -9.14 -11.84
C PRO A 298 10.63 -8.19 -11.82
N ASN A 299 11.79 -8.66 -11.35
CA ASN A 299 13.05 -7.92 -11.35
C ASN A 299 13.93 -8.31 -12.56
N PRO A 300 14.56 -7.34 -13.25
CA PRO A 300 14.39 -5.88 -13.18
C PRO A 300 13.05 -5.42 -13.78
N ASP A 301 12.54 -4.29 -13.32
CA ASP A 301 11.19 -3.83 -13.63
C ASP A 301 10.97 -3.55 -15.12
N LEU A 302 11.87 -2.74 -15.73
CA LEU A 302 11.70 -2.22 -17.10
C LEU A 302 12.55 -2.94 -18.15
N TYR A 303 13.29 -3.99 -17.78
CA TYR A 303 14.15 -4.74 -18.70
C TYR A 303 14.04 -6.25 -18.50
N GLY A 304 13.55 -6.97 -19.51
CA GLY A 304 13.20 -8.38 -19.39
C GLY A 304 14.07 -9.37 -20.17
N ASP A 305 15.11 -8.93 -20.91
CA ASP A 305 15.81 -9.80 -21.88
C ASP A 305 16.53 -11.01 -21.27
N PHE A 306 16.98 -10.95 -20.02
CA PHE A 306 17.61 -12.08 -19.34
C PHE A 306 16.70 -12.85 -18.38
N ARG A 307 15.38 -12.53 -18.37
CA ARG A 307 14.34 -13.26 -17.64
C ARG A 307 13.19 -13.66 -18.56
N LYS A 308 13.50 -14.15 -19.77
CA LYS A 308 12.48 -14.57 -20.74
C LYS A 308 11.50 -15.55 -20.13
N GLY A 309 10.32 -15.60 -20.68
CA GLY A 309 9.19 -16.37 -20.18
C GLY A 309 8.10 -15.46 -19.65
N ASN A 310 7.02 -16.04 -19.12
CA ASN A 310 5.90 -15.28 -18.56
C ASN A 310 6.12 -14.79 -17.13
N ASN A 311 7.23 -15.19 -16.49
CA ASN A 311 7.65 -14.78 -15.15
C ASN A 311 6.63 -15.11 -14.03
N LEU A 312 6.08 -16.35 -14.03
CA LEU A 312 5.15 -16.78 -12.97
C LEU A 312 5.84 -16.82 -11.60
N TYR A 313 5.19 -16.31 -10.55
CA TYR A 313 3.81 -15.79 -10.46
C TYR A 313 3.77 -14.27 -10.30
N THR A 314 4.64 -13.51 -10.96
CA THR A 314 4.59 -12.03 -10.89
C THR A 314 3.33 -11.50 -11.56
N VAL A 315 2.87 -10.32 -11.15
CA VAL A 315 1.69 -9.59 -11.65
C VAL A 315 0.46 -10.50 -11.78
N SER A 316 0.15 -11.19 -10.69
CA SER A 316 -0.88 -12.22 -10.65
C SER A 316 -1.78 -12.09 -9.42
N MET A 317 -3.03 -12.52 -9.56
CA MET A 317 -3.84 -12.94 -8.42
C MET A 317 -3.53 -14.40 -8.14
N VAL A 318 -3.27 -14.73 -6.89
CA VAL A 318 -2.89 -16.09 -6.45
C VAL A 318 -3.81 -16.54 -5.32
N ALA A 319 -4.23 -17.79 -5.37
CA ALA A 319 -4.92 -18.46 -4.26
C ALA A 319 -4.11 -19.65 -3.79
N VAL A 320 -3.93 -19.75 -2.47
CA VAL A 320 -3.25 -20.87 -1.81
C VAL A 320 -4.12 -21.49 -0.71
N HIS A 321 -3.93 -22.78 -0.44
CA HIS A 321 -4.53 -23.41 0.71
C HIS A 321 -3.92 -22.87 2.01
N ALA A 322 -4.75 -22.31 2.90
CA ALA A 322 -4.32 -21.59 4.09
C ALA A 322 -3.42 -22.44 5.01
N LYS A 323 -3.76 -23.70 5.19
CA LYS A 323 -3.03 -24.64 6.05
C LYS A 323 -1.64 -25.02 5.54
N THR A 324 -1.42 -25.01 4.22
CA THR A 324 -0.25 -25.66 3.61
C THR A 324 0.57 -24.76 2.68
N GLY A 325 0.05 -23.58 2.32
CA GLY A 325 0.64 -22.71 1.32
C GLY A 325 0.65 -23.28 -0.10
N LYS A 326 0.01 -24.44 -0.34
CA LYS A 326 -0.04 -25.04 -1.68
C LYS A 326 -0.92 -24.22 -2.60
N LEU A 327 -0.45 -24.02 -3.84
CA LEU A 327 -1.18 -23.33 -4.88
C LEU A 327 -2.53 -24.02 -5.14
N ALA A 328 -3.62 -23.25 -5.10
CA ALA A 328 -4.93 -23.67 -5.58
C ALA A 328 -5.15 -23.26 -7.03
N TRP A 329 -4.88 -22.00 -7.35
CA TRP A 329 -4.90 -21.43 -8.69
C TRP A 329 -4.18 -20.09 -8.75
N TYR A 330 -3.88 -19.63 -9.97
CA TYR A 330 -3.42 -18.26 -10.23
C TYR A 330 -4.11 -17.71 -11.48
N TYR A 331 -4.15 -16.39 -11.58
CA TYR A 331 -4.52 -15.65 -12.77
C TYR A 331 -3.50 -14.54 -13.01
N GLN A 332 -2.64 -14.73 -14.01
CA GLN A 332 -1.63 -13.73 -14.37
C GLN A 332 -2.28 -12.62 -15.20
N GLN A 333 -2.20 -11.38 -14.73
CA GLN A 333 -2.81 -10.22 -15.38
C GLN A 333 -1.92 -9.68 -16.51
N ILE A 334 -0.60 -9.62 -16.27
CA ILE A 334 0.39 -9.15 -17.23
C ILE A 334 1.57 -10.15 -17.26
N PRO A 335 1.62 -11.04 -18.28
CA PRO A 335 2.79 -11.89 -18.47
C PRO A 335 4.01 -11.07 -18.90
N HIS A 336 5.20 -11.44 -18.39
CA HIS A 336 6.47 -10.81 -18.75
C HIS A 336 6.42 -9.28 -18.59
N ASP A 337 5.94 -8.80 -17.45
CA ASP A 337 5.83 -7.37 -17.20
C ASP A 337 7.20 -6.68 -17.31
N VAL A 338 7.25 -5.62 -18.09
CA VAL A 338 8.41 -4.72 -18.28
C VAL A 338 7.97 -3.25 -18.16
N TRP A 339 6.88 -3.00 -17.48
CA TRP A 339 6.29 -1.66 -17.31
C TRP A 339 6.15 -1.27 -15.84
N ASP A 340 6.44 -2.22 -14.92
CA ASP A 340 6.18 -2.10 -13.48
C ASP A 340 4.69 -1.91 -13.18
N LEU A 341 3.86 -2.79 -13.75
CA LEU A 341 2.40 -2.76 -13.63
C LEU A 341 1.88 -3.81 -12.64
N ASP A 342 2.39 -3.77 -11.41
CA ASP A 342 2.02 -4.68 -10.32
C ASP A 342 0.54 -4.98 -10.20
N SER A 343 0.25 -6.17 -9.70
CA SER A 343 -0.98 -6.45 -8.96
C SER A 343 -0.72 -6.11 -7.49
N ALA A 344 -1.10 -4.91 -7.07
CA ALA A 344 -0.68 -4.33 -5.81
C ALA A 344 -1.83 -4.07 -4.82
N ALA A 345 -3.05 -3.83 -5.33
CA ALA A 345 -4.19 -3.60 -4.45
C ALA A 345 -4.65 -4.88 -3.75
N PRO A 346 -5.19 -4.78 -2.51
CA PRO A 346 -5.76 -5.94 -1.83
C PRO A 346 -6.80 -6.67 -2.68
N THR A 347 -6.71 -7.99 -2.75
CA THR A 347 -7.77 -8.80 -3.34
C THR A 347 -9.03 -8.71 -2.50
N VAL A 348 -10.19 -8.48 -3.16
CA VAL A 348 -11.50 -8.38 -2.53
C VAL A 348 -12.40 -9.54 -2.97
N LEU A 349 -13.08 -10.17 -2.00
CA LEU A 349 -13.97 -11.29 -2.24
C LEU A 349 -15.42 -10.85 -2.17
N PHE A 350 -16.23 -11.19 -3.18
CA PHE A 350 -17.66 -10.86 -3.25
C PHE A 350 -18.40 -11.82 -4.20
N SER A 351 -19.67 -11.56 -4.48
CA SER A 351 -20.43 -12.27 -5.50
C SER A 351 -20.75 -11.35 -6.68
N ALA A 352 -20.61 -11.86 -7.91
CA ALA A 352 -20.89 -11.13 -9.14
C ALA A 352 -21.58 -12.02 -10.17
N LEU A 353 -22.23 -11.41 -11.17
CA LEU A 353 -22.79 -12.13 -12.31
C LEU A 353 -21.67 -12.57 -13.26
N ASP A 354 -21.65 -13.84 -13.61
CA ASP A 354 -20.81 -14.36 -14.68
C ASP A 354 -21.33 -13.92 -16.07
N LYS A 355 -20.63 -14.33 -17.13
CA LYS A 355 -21.02 -14.01 -18.51
C LYS A 355 -22.37 -14.59 -18.96
N ASN A 356 -22.91 -15.56 -18.20
CA ASN A 356 -24.20 -16.19 -18.47
C ASN A 356 -25.32 -15.60 -17.60
N GLY A 357 -25.02 -14.57 -16.79
CA GLY A 357 -25.96 -13.95 -15.86
C GLY A 357 -26.21 -14.75 -14.58
N LYS A 358 -25.37 -15.76 -14.27
CA LYS A 358 -25.43 -16.51 -13.03
C LYS A 358 -24.60 -15.84 -11.96
N MET A 359 -25.16 -15.68 -10.75
CA MET A 359 -24.41 -15.23 -9.58
C MET A 359 -23.37 -16.29 -9.19
N VAL A 360 -22.11 -15.89 -9.11
CA VAL A 360 -20.98 -16.74 -8.72
C VAL A 360 -20.11 -16.01 -7.69
N GLU A 361 -19.43 -16.77 -6.87
CA GLU A 361 -18.44 -16.18 -5.96
C GLU A 361 -17.19 -15.78 -6.73
N ALA A 362 -16.75 -14.55 -6.50
CA ALA A 362 -15.69 -13.90 -7.24
C ALA A 362 -14.59 -13.39 -6.32
N ALA A 363 -13.39 -13.25 -6.87
CA ALA A 363 -12.29 -12.49 -6.33
C ALA A 363 -11.89 -11.41 -7.34
N ALA A 364 -11.55 -10.22 -6.88
CA ALA A 364 -11.16 -9.15 -7.77
C ALA A 364 -9.99 -8.33 -7.24
N GLU A 365 -9.24 -7.74 -8.17
CA GLU A 365 -8.13 -6.83 -7.88
C GLU A 365 -8.08 -5.72 -8.93
N ALA A 366 -7.87 -4.49 -8.46
CA ALA A 366 -7.65 -3.32 -9.29
C ALA A 366 -6.14 -3.15 -9.53
N ASN A 367 -5.73 -3.30 -10.79
CA ASN A 367 -4.32 -3.38 -11.17
C ASN A 367 -3.73 -2.01 -11.54
N LYS A 368 -2.40 -1.86 -11.43
CA LYS A 368 -1.67 -0.67 -11.89
C LYS A 368 -1.97 -0.30 -13.35
N ASN A 369 -2.31 -1.28 -14.20
CA ASN A 369 -2.69 -1.01 -15.60
C ASN A 369 -4.06 -0.31 -15.78
N GLY A 370 -4.72 0.01 -14.67
CA GLY A 370 -5.97 0.78 -14.70
C GLY A 370 -7.23 -0.03 -15.03
N HIS A 371 -7.23 -1.33 -14.82
CA HIS A 371 -8.39 -2.20 -14.97
C HIS A 371 -8.67 -3.01 -13.72
N LEU A 372 -9.96 -3.25 -13.43
CA LEU A 372 -10.39 -4.22 -12.45
C LEU A 372 -10.51 -5.60 -13.12
N TYR A 373 -9.83 -6.59 -12.54
CA TYR A 373 -9.93 -7.98 -12.96
C TYR A 373 -10.78 -8.76 -11.96
N ILE A 374 -11.84 -9.39 -12.46
CA ILE A 374 -12.79 -10.18 -11.67
C ILE A 374 -12.68 -11.62 -12.13
N VAL A 375 -12.31 -12.52 -11.22
CA VAL A 375 -12.13 -13.94 -11.49
C VAL A 375 -13.09 -14.79 -10.67
N ASN A 376 -13.41 -15.98 -11.14
CA ASN A 376 -14.15 -16.97 -10.36
C ASN A 376 -13.29 -17.45 -9.20
N ARG A 377 -13.80 -17.36 -7.97
CA ARG A 377 -13.08 -17.66 -6.73
C ARG A 377 -12.62 -19.11 -6.61
N ASP A 378 -13.38 -20.05 -7.22
CA ASP A 378 -13.04 -21.47 -7.15
C ASP A 378 -11.93 -21.87 -8.15
N THR A 379 -11.85 -21.15 -9.28
CA THR A 379 -11.06 -21.64 -10.43
C THR A 379 -10.00 -20.66 -10.94
N GLY A 380 -10.00 -19.40 -10.47
CA GLY A 380 -9.15 -18.35 -11.00
C GLY A 380 -9.50 -17.90 -12.44
N LYS A 381 -10.53 -18.46 -13.07
CA LYS A 381 -10.90 -18.10 -14.43
C LYS A 381 -11.49 -16.71 -14.51
N LEU A 382 -11.03 -15.91 -15.49
CA LEU A 382 -11.53 -14.56 -15.72
C LEU A 382 -13.04 -14.57 -16.01
N ILE A 383 -13.79 -13.86 -15.18
CA ILE A 383 -15.20 -13.53 -15.39
C ILE A 383 -15.27 -12.26 -16.23
N ARG A 384 -14.52 -11.22 -15.82
CA ARG A 384 -14.60 -9.89 -16.44
C ARG A 384 -13.33 -9.07 -16.19
N LYS A 385 -12.95 -8.29 -17.19
CA LYS A 385 -12.04 -7.15 -17.09
C LYS A 385 -12.87 -5.88 -17.29
N SER A 386 -12.70 -4.88 -16.42
CA SER A 386 -13.46 -3.63 -16.52
C SER A 386 -13.01 -2.75 -17.69
N ASP A 387 -13.77 -1.71 -17.97
CA ASP A 387 -13.27 -0.54 -18.69
C ASP A 387 -12.06 0.04 -17.93
N ALA A 388 -11.17 0.74 -18.62
CA ALA A 388 -10.05 1.43 -17.99
C ALA A 388 -10.56 2.57 -17.11
N PHE A 389 -10.19 2.57 -15.83
CA PHE A 389 -10.58 3.63 -14.88
C PHE A 389 -9.55 4.78 -14.80
N VAL A 390 -8.49 4.72 -15.58
CA VAL A 390 -7.49 5.78 -15.77
C VAL A 390 -7.23 6.03 -17.24
N PRO A 391 -6.75 7.23 -17.64
CA PRO A 391 -6.25 7.47 -18.98
C PRO A 391 -5.11 6.50 -19.32
N GLN A 392 -5.00 6.14 -20.59
CA GLN A 392 -3.94 5.25 -21.08
C GLN A 392 -3.23 5.86 -22.28
N SER A 393 -1.89 5.90 -22.23
CA SER A 393 -1.05 6.31 -23.35
C SER A 393 -1.13 5.29 -24.51
N GLU A 394 -0.76 5.72 -25.70
CA GLU A 394 -0.66 4.79 -26.85
C GLU A 394 0.35 3.67 -26.61
N SER A 395 1.41 3.95 -25.83
CA SER A 395 2.39 2.93 -25.44
C SER A 395 1.77 1.84 -24.57
N ILE A 396 0.92 2.21 -23.61
CA ILE A 396 0.23 1.24 -22.74
C ILE A 396 -0.91 0.53 -23.48
N LYS A 397 -1.73 1.22 -24.25
CA LYS A 397 -2.80 0.58 -25.03
C LYS A 397 -2.26 -0.53 -25.96
N LYS A 398 -1.09 -0.32 -26.51
CA LYS A 398 -0.42 -1.27 -27.42
C LYS A 398 0.57 -2.20 -26.71
N MET A 399 0.73 -2.06 -25.40
CA MET A 399 1.72 -2.79 -24.60
C MET A 399 3.11 -2.77 -25.24
N ILE A 400 3.57 -1.56 -25.64
CA ILE A 400 4.89 -1.39 -26.26
C ILE A 400 5.95 -1.51 -25.15
N PRO A 401 6.85 -2.49 -25.18
CA PRO A 401 7.93 -2.59 -24.21
C PRO A 401 8.83 -1.36 -24.25
N PRO A 402 9.33 -0.87 -23.10
CA PRO A 402 10.37 0.14 -23.08
C PRO A 402 11.65 -0.34 -23.76
N ASP A 403 12.28 0.54 -24.53
CA ASP A 403 13.54 0.30 -25.23
C ASP A 403 14.41 1.58 -25.22
N ASP A 404 15.48 1.65 -26.01
CA ASP A 404 16.36 2.84 -26.10
C ASP A 404 15.69 4.05 -26.79
N THR A 405 14.39 3.98 -27.04
CA THR A 405 13.59 5.11 -27.55
C THR A 405 12.75 5.69 -26.43
N ALA A 406 12.93 6.96 -26.11
CA ALA A 406 12.13 7.63 -25.12
C ALA A 406 10.65 7.67 -25.53
N ARG A 407 9.75 7.17 -24.68
CA ARG A 407 8.28 7.18 -24.89
C ARG A 407 7.53 7.53 -23.61
N VAL A 408 6.35 8.11 -23.77
CA VAL A 408 5.44 8.40 -22.67
C VAL A 408 4.60 7.18 -22.32
N TYR A 409 4.56 6.84 -21.03
CA TYR A 409 3.73 5.78 -20.45
C TYR A 409 2.82 6.39 -19.37
N TYR A 410 1.55 6.11 -19.45
CA TYR A 410 0.56 6.26 -18.40
C TYR A 410 -0.59 5.27 -18.64
N PRO A 411 -1.04 4.54 -17.57
CA PRO A 411 -0.41 4.49 -16.25
C PRO A 411 1.03 3.96 -16.34
N ALA A 412 1.86 4.39 -15.38
CA ALA A 412 3.27 4.01 -15.28
C ALA A 412 3.52 3.22 -13.98
N ASN A 413 4.71 3.25 -13.41
CA ASN A 413 5.09 2.48 -12.21
C ASN A 413 4.26 2.81 -10.95
N HIS A 414 3.76 4.03 -10.79
CA HIS A 414 2.78 4.32 -9.73
C HIS A 414 1.35 3.91 -10.11
N GLY A 415 1.14 3.54 -11.36
CA GLY A 415 -0.02 2.83 -11.85
C GLY A 415 -1.29 3.63 -12.00
N GLY A 416 -2.35 2.87 -12.16
CA GLY A 416 -3.75 3.20 -11.95
C GLY A 416 -4.11 2.97 -10.49
N ALA A 417 -4.43 1.73 -10.08
CA ALA A 417 -4.53 1.37 -8.68
C ALA A 417 -3.18 0.82 -8.18
N MET A 418 -2.86 1.08 -6.93
CA MET A 418 -1.65 0.62 -6.26
C MET A 418 -2.06 -0.03 -4.92
N TRP A 419 -1.35 0.20 -3.83
CA TRP A 419 -1.64 -0.38 -2.52
C TRP A 419 -2.93 0.13 -1.85
N GLN A 420 -3.54 1.20 -2.33
CA GLN A 420 -4.74 1.79 -1.71
C GLN A 420 -5.85 0.75 -1.62
N PRO A 421 -6.32 0.40 -0.39
CA PRO A 421 -7.34 -0.60 -0.27
C PRO A 421 -8.66 -0.08 -0.86
N PRO A 422 -9.25 -0.83 -1.82
CA PRO A 422 -10.56 -0.52 -2.39
C PRO A 422 -11.67 -0.89 -1.41
N ALA A 423 -12.91 -0.52 -1.76
CA ALA A 423 -14.08 -1.01 -1.06
C ALA A 423 -15.09 -1.63 -2.04
N PHE A 424 -15.87 -2.58 -1.56
CA PHE A 424 -17.02 -3.12 -2.29
C PHE A 424 -18.29 -2.94 -1.48
N SER A 425 -19.37 -2.49 -2.12
CA SER A 425 -20.68 -2.43 -1.46
C SER A 425 -21.63 -3.49 -2.03
N PRO A 426 -22.12 -4.41 -1.20
CA PRO A 426 -23.12 -5.39 -1.60
C PRO A 426 -24.48 -4.75 -1.93
N LEU A 427 -24.70 -3.49 -1.55
CA LEU A 427 -25.95 -2.76 -1.80
C LEU A 427 -25.98 -2.12 -3.19
N THR A 428 -24.85 -1.67 -3.70
CA THR A 428 -24.73 -1.07 -5.03
C THR A 428 -24.17 -2.03 -6.07
N HIS A 429 -23.50 -3.09 -5.67
CA HIS A 429 -22.63 -3.94 -6.48
C HIS A 429 -21.51 -3.15 -7.18
N TYR A 430 -21.05 -2.06 -6.56
CA TYR A 430 -19.95 -1.27 -7.05
C TYR A 430 -18.66 -1.58 -6.27
N PHE A 431 -17.58 -1.68 -7.04
CA PHE A 431 -16.20 -1.72 -6.53
C PHE A 431 -15.65 -0.29 -6.62
N TYR A 432 -15.27 0.27 -5.48
CA TYR A 432 -14.75 1.62 -5.38
C TYR A 432 -13.23 1.56 -5.26
N THR A 433 -12.55 2.21 -6.19
CA THR A 433 -11.07 2.25 -6.18
C THR A 433 -10.59 3.67 -6.44
N MET A 434 -9.51 4.02 -5.75
CA MET A 434 -8.74 5.23 -6.04
C MET A 434 -7.74 4.95 -7.16
N ALA A 435 -7.36 5.98 -7.86
CA ALA A 435 -6.41 5.86 -8.95
C ALA A 435 -5.43 7.03 -9.03
N ILE A 436 -4.30 6.73 -9.64
CA ILE A 436 -3.17 7.62 -9.89
C ILE A 436 -3.01 7.78 -11.39
N ASN A 437 -2.97 9.02 -11.84
CA ASN A 437 -2.69 9.39 -13.22
C ASN A 437 -1.38 10.16 -13.25
N GLU A 438 -0.27 9.47 -13.31
CA GLU A 438 1.07 10.05 -13.37
C GLU A 438 1.81 9.53 -14.61
N PRO A 439 2.11 10.40 -15.58
CA PRO A 439 2.83 9.99 -16.79
C PRO A 439 4.34 9.96 -16.53
N HIS A 440 5.01 8.92 -17.03
CA HIS A 440 6.46 8.81 -17.02
C HIS A 440 7.01 8.69 -18.43
N ILE A 441 8.24 9.11 -18.62
CA ILE A 441 9.00 8.88 -19.85
C ILE A 441 10.00 7.77 -19.58
N TYR A 442 9.76 6.59 -20.16
CA TYR A 442 10.72 5.49 -20.09
C TYR A 442 11.64 5.51 -21.30
N LYS A 443 12.91 5.24 -21.02
CA LYS A 443 13.97 4.93 -21.97
C LYS A 443 14.88 3.91 -21.31
N VAL A 444 15.06 2.76 -21.93
CA VAL A 444 15.72 1.61 -21.31
C VAL A 444 16.90 1.16 -22.15
N LYS A 445 18.03 0.90 -21.53
CA LYS A 445 19.21 0.28 -22.14
C LYS A 445 19.41 -1.12 -21.60
N PRO A 446 20.01 -2.03 -22.40
CA PRO A 446 20.39 -3.33 -21.91
C PRO A 446 21.21 -3.24 -20.63
N SER A 447 20.73 -3.90 -19.57
CA SER A 447 21.43 -4.02 -18.30
C SER A 447 22.08 -5.40 -18.17
N LYS A 448 23.08 -5.52 -17.30
CA LYS A 448 23.66 -6.82 -16.96
C LYS A 448 22.86 -7.44 -15.83
N PRO A 449 22.72 -8.78 -15.79
CA PRO A 449 22.19 -9.45 -14.63
C PRO A 449 23.01 -9.11 -13.39
N TRP A 450 22.35 -9.01 -12.24
CA TRP A 450 23.04 -8.89 -10.97
C TRP A 450 23.92 -10.13 -10.71
N VAL A 451 25.12 -9.90 -10.22
CA VAL A 451 26.06 -10.95 -9.82
C VAL A 451 26.03 -11.05 -8.29
N PRO A 452 25.73 -12.23 -7.73
CA PRO A 452 25.76 -12.43 -6.28
C PRO A 452 27.09 -12.00 -5.65
N GLY A 453 27.01 -11.24 -4.56
CA GLY A 453 28.19 -10.73 -3.84
C GLY A 453 28.70 -9.37 -4.34
N THR A 454 28.07 -8.77 -5.36
CA THR A 454 28.39 -7.40 -5.77
C THR A 454 27.43 -6.39 -5.13
N PRO A 455 27.94 -5.19 -4.75
CA PRO A 455 27.08 -4.12 -4.24
C PRO A 455 26.24 -3.44 -5.34
N GLU A 456 26.60 -3.68 -6.60
CA GLU A 456 25.85 -3.15 -7.73
C GLU A 456 24.58 -3.96 -7.89
N VAL A 457 23.48 -3.41 -7.43
CA VAL A 457 22.16 -3.86 -7.82
C VAL A 457 22.07 -3.64 -9.33
N GLY A 458 21.89 -4.70 -10.09
CA GLY A 458 21.66 -4.59 -11.54
C GLY A 458 20.61 -3.51 -11.76
N GLN A 459 20.79 -2.65 -12.75
CA GLN A 459 20.02 -1.41 -12.92
C GLN A 459 18.53 -1.65 -12.72
N GLN A 460 18.08 -1.23 -11.56
CA GLN A 460 16.73 -1.45 -11.00
C GLN A 460 15.62 -1.14 -12.00
N PHE A 461 15.83 -0.14 -12.86
CA PHE A 461 14.86 0.30 -13.84
C PHE A 461 15.34 0.16 -15.30
N GLY A 462 16.50 -0.45 -15.54
CA GLY A 462 17.06 -0.49 -16.91
C GLY A 462 17.39 0.91 -17.47
N ASN A 463 17.61 1.90 -16.61
CA ASN A 463 17.47 3.30 -16.91
C ASN A 463 18.51 3.86 -17.87
N ALA A 464 18.01 4.35 -18.99
CA ALA A 464 18.64 5.45 -19.70
C ALA A 464 17.85 6.73 -19.37
N ILE A 465 18.51 7.75 -18.88
CA ILE A 465 17.88 9.04 -18.62
C ILE A 465 17.54 9.68 -19.96
N PRO A 466 16.27 10.02 -20.26
CA PRO A 466 15.93 10.78 -21.46
C PRO A 466 16.64 12.14 -21.44
N THR A 467 17.19 12.55 -22.58
CA THR A 467 17.79 13.88 -22.75
C THR A 467 16.73 14.98 -22.64
N ASP A 468 17.14 16.21 -22.36
CA ASP A 468 16.21 17.36 -22.32
C ASP A 468 15.51 17.58 -23.65
N ALA A 469 16.18 17.31 -24.77
CA ALA A 469 15.58 17.41 -26.11
C ALA A 469 14.46 16.36 -26.30
N GLU A 470 14.68 15.11 -25.85
CA GLU A 470 13.66 14.06 -25.86
C GLU A 470 12.48 14.39 -24.95
N ARG A 471 12.75 14.86 -23.72
CA ARG A 471 11.70 15.31 -22.78
C ARG A 471 10.84 16.40 -23.41
N LYS A 472 11.47 17.44 -23.97
CA LYS A 472 10.78 18.54 -24.63
C LYS A 472 9.95 18.08 -25.84
N ALA A 473 10.46 17.15 -26.64
CA ALA A 473 9.73 16.60 -27.79
C ALA A 473 8.49 15.79 -27.38
N LEU A 474 8.48 15.22 -26.16
CA LEU A 474 7.38 14.41 -25.64
C LEU A 474 6.42 15.20 -24.74
N GLU A 475 6.72 16.45 -24.42
CA GLU A 475 5.95 17.29 -23.47
C GLU A 475 4.46 17.35 -23.84
N SER A 476 4.13 17.48 -25.13
CA SER A 476 2.74 17.55 -25.61
C SER A 476 1.96 16.24 -25.46
N GLN A 477 2.64 15.13 -25.16
CA GLN A 477 2.02 13.82 -24.92
C GLN A 477 1.82 13.55 -23.41
N MET A 478 2.41 14.37 -22.54
CA MET A 478 2.25 14.25 -21.10
C MET A 478 0.87 14.77 -20.67
N ILE A 479 0.24 14.05 -19.76
CA ILE A 479 -0.96 14.52 -19.06
C ILE A 479 -0.54 15.11 -17.70
N PRO A 480 -1.32 16.03 -17.10
CA PRO A 480 -1.07 16.48 -15.74
C PRO A 480 -1.17 15.32 -14.73
N ASN A 481 -0.36 15.37 -13.67
CA ASN A 481 -0.56 14.50 -12.52
C ASN A 481 -1.94 14.79 -11.93
N SER A 482 -2.72 13.73 -11.74
CA SER A 482 -4.09 13.80 -11.24
C SER A 482 -4.47 12.45 -10.63
N GLY A 483 -5.67 12.36 -10.09
CA GLY A 483 -6.22 11.13 -9.57
C GLY A 483 -7.71 11.04 -9.82
N ASN A 484 -8.30 9.93 -9.44
CA ASN A 484 -9.75 9.80 -9.40
C ASN A 484 -10.19 8.76 -8.37
N LEU A 485 -11.44 8.89 -7.93
CA LEU A 485 -12.18 7.83 -7.27
C LEU A 485 -13.21 7.28 -8.25
N SER A 486 -13.15 5.98 -8.54
CA SER A 486 -14.04 5.32 -9.50
C SER A 486 -14.95 4.32 -8.81
N ALA A 487 -16.24 4.31 -9.18
CA ALA A 487 -17.16 3.23 -8.88
C ALA A 487 -17.36 2.37 -10.14
N ILE A 488 -17.02 1.09 -10.04
CA ILE A 488 -17.08 0.13 -11.12
C ILE A 488 -18.17 -0.89 -10.81
N ASP A 489 -19.18 -1.00 -11.66
CA ASP A 489 -20.20 -2.04 -11.54
C ASP A 489 -19.56 -3.41 -11.84
N VAL A 490 -19.49 -4.29 -10.83
CA VAL A 490 -18.85 -5.60 -10.94
C VAL A 490 -19.59 -6.56 -11.86
N ASN A 491 -20.89 -6.34 -12.10
CA ASN A 491 -21.72 -7.17 -12.95
C ASN A 491 -21.59 -6.84 -14.44
N THR A 492 -21.17 -5.62 -14.76
CA THR A 492 -21.00 -5.15 -16.15
C THR A 492 -19.55 -4.82 -16.50
N GLY A 493 -18.71 -4.48 -15.52
CA GLY A 493 -17.35 -3.95 -15.71
C GLY A 493 -17.31 -2.49 -16.16
N LYS A 494 -18.46 -1.81 -16.18
CA LYS A 494 -18.57 -0.41 -16.58
C LYS A 494 -18.32 0.52 -15.40
N ILE A 495 -17.76 1.68 -15.69
CA ILE A 495 -17.65 2.76 -14.73
C ILE A 495 -19.03 3.37 -14.53
N ALA A 496 -19.58 3.26 -13.31
CA ALA A 496 -20.87 3.86 -12.95
C ALA A 496 -20.74 5.36 -12.74
N TRP A 497 -19.70 5.78 -12.04
CA TRP A 497 -19.33 7.17 -11.86
C TRP A 497 -17.85 7.32 -11.53
N GLN A 498 -17.33 8.54 -11.72
CA GLN A 498 -15.96 8.91 -11.40
C GLN A 498 -15.92 10.31 -10.80
N TYR A 499 -15.18 10.48 -9.70
CA TYR A 499 -14.83 11.78 -9.14
C TYR A 499 -13.38 12.09 -9.53
N PRO A 500 -13.14 13.13 -10.37
CA PRO A 500 -11.80 13.55 -10.72
C PRO A 500 -11.15 14.36 -9.60
N SER A 501 -9.84 14.21 -9.43
CA SER A 501 -9.02 15.02 -8.52
C SER A 501 -7.82 15.61 -9.29
N ASP A 502 -7.49 16.86 -9.02
CA ASP A 502 -6.27 17.50 -9.54
C ASP A 502 -5.01 17.01 -8.82
N HIS A 503 -5.16 16.10 -7.87
CA HIS A 503 -4.09 15.48 -7.08
C HIS A 503 -4.15 13.96 -7.21
N LEU A 504 -3.00 13.31 -7.01
CA LEU A 504 -2.95 11.86 -6.92
C LEU A 504 -3.80 11.38 -5.74
N MET A 505 -4.42 10.20 -5.81
CA MET A 505 -5.29 9.69 -4.75
C MET A 505 -4.73 8.37 -4.17
N PHE A 506 -4.30 8.42 -2.89
CA PHE A 506 -3.64 7.31 -2.20
C PHE A 506 -4.35 6.80 -0.92
N GLY A 507 -5.37 7.45 -0.43
CA GLY A 507 -5.86 7.27 0.94
C GLY A 507 -6.76 6.05 1.22
N GLY A 508 -7.03 5.17 0.27
CA GLY A 508 -7.96 4.05 0.45
C GLY A 508 -9.44 4.45 0.58
N VAL A 509 -10.32 3.46 0.52
CA VAL A 509 -11.78 3.67 0.45
C VAL A 509 -12.50 2.92 1.58
N LEU A 510 -13.60 3.49 2.08
CA LEU A 510 -14.57 2.89 3.00
C LEU A 510 -15.97 3.06 2.42
N ALA A 511 -16.74 1.98 2.31
CA ALA A 511 -18.15 2.02 1.98
C ALA A 511 -19.03 1.67 3.19
N THR A 512 -20.26 2.21 3.26
CA THR A 512 -21.15 1.98 4.40
C THR A 512 -22.57 1.59 3.96
N ALA A 513 -23.29 0.95 4.86
CA ALA A 513 -24.71 0.58 4.65
C ALA A 513 -25.64 1.80 4.59
N SER A 514 -25.18 2.97 5.01
CA SER A 514 -25.90 4.25 4.85
C SER A 514 -25.73 4.87 3.45
N ASN A 515 -25.20 4.12 2.48
CA ASN A 515 -24.95 4.55 1.11
C ASN A 515 -23.92 5.69 1.01
N LEU A 516 -22.91 5.69 1.89
CA LEU A 516 -21.78 6.62 1.83
C LEU A 516 -20.50 5.89 1.42
N VAL A 517 -19.63 6.62 0.71
CA VAL A 517 -18.25 6.26 0.43
C VAL A 517 -17.35 7.35 1.00
N PHE A 518 -16.39 6.97 1.85
CA PHE A 518 -15.38 7.89 2.38
C PHE A 518 -14.04 7.65 1.72
N ALA A 519 -13.33 8.76 1.46
CA ALA A 519 -12.02 8.75 0.81
C ALA A 519 -11.18 9.94 1.27
N GLY A 520 -9.86 9.77 1.25
CA GLY A 520 -8.89 10.83 1.52
C GLY A 520 -8.19 11.31 0.25
N GLU A 521 -7.75 12.55 0.23
CA GLU A 521 -7.03 13.17 -0.87
C GLU A 521 -5.69 13.73 -0.36
N VAL A 522 -4.67 13.67 -1.16
CA VAL A 522 -3.32 14.08 -0.72
C VAL A 522 -3.15 15.59 -0.54
N ASN A 523 -4.11 16.38 -1.01
CA ASN A 523 -4.17 17.79 -0.67
C ASN A 523 -4.70 18.05 0.76
N GLY A 524 -5.06 17.00 1.52
CA GLY A 524 -5.53 17.08 2.90
C GLY A 524 -7.05 17.00 3.05
N ASN A 525 -7.81 16.76 2.01
CA ASN A 525 -9.26 16.61 2.12
C ASN A 525 -9.66 15.18 2.51
N VAL A 526 -10.51 15.06 3.52
CA VAL A 526 -11.33 13.89 3.80
C VAL A 526 -12.71 14.16 3.21
N MET A 527 -13.26 13.22 2.45
CA MET A 527 -14.50 13.42 1.70
C MET A 527 -15.48 12.29 1.92
N ALA A 528 -16.78 12.61 1.82
CA ALA A 528 -17.86 11.64 1.76
C ALA A 528 -18.68 11.85 0.47
N PHE A 529 -18.99 10.74 -0.17
CA PHE A 529 -19.75 10.69 -1.41
C PHE A 529 -21.02 9.85 -1.25
N ASP A 530 -22.05 10.16 -2.00
CA ASP A 530 -23.16 9.21 -2.23
C ASP A 530 -22.64 8.02 -3.04
N ALA A 531 -22.84 6.81 -2.54
CA ALA A 531 -22.27 5.61 -3.11
C ALA A 531 -22.81 5.27 -4.51
N LYS A 532 -24.06 5.69 -4.84
CA LYS A 532 -24.71 5.40 -6.14
C LYS A 532 -24.38 6.43 -7.20
N SER A 533 -24.37 7.72 -6.82
CA SER A 533 -24.23 8.83 -7.76
C SER A 533 -22.83 9.41 -7.86
N GLY A 534 -21.99 9.23 -6.83
CA GLY A 534 -20.68 9.90 -6.73
C GLY A 534 -20.79 11.38 -6.36
N GLU A 535 -21.96 11.87 -5.98
CA GLU A 535 -22.11 13.23 -5.47
C GLU A 535 -21.30 13.42 -4.20
N LYS A 536 -20.42 14.45 -4.17
CA LYS A 536 -19.66 14.80 -2.96
C LYS A 536 -20.58 15.51 -1.97
N LEU A 537 -20.87 14.85 -0.85
CA LEU A 537 -21.79 15.31 0.18
C LEU A 537 -21.12 16.12 1.29
N TRP A 538 -19.85 15.82 1.58
CA TRP A 538 -19.11 16.44 2.67
C TRP A 538 -17.62 16.44 2.38
N SER A 539 -16.90 17.40 2.94
CA SER A 539 -15.44 17.47 2.94
C SER A 539 -14.94 18.17 4.18
N TYR A 540 -13.82 17.68 4.72
CA TYR A 540 -13.08 18.31 5.81
C TYR A 540 -11.60 18.38 5.47
N HIS A 541 -10.98 19.56 5.63
CA HIS A 541 -9.57 19.75 5.29
C HIS A 541 -8.68 19.56 6.52
N MET A 542 -7.80 18.57 6.47
CA MET A 542 -6.89 18.19 7.55
C MET A 542 -5.58 18.98 7.58
N GLY A 543 -5.29 19.75 6.52
CA GLY A 543 -4.05 20.53 6.38
C GLY A 543 -2.85 19.75 5.82
N ILE A 544 -2.80 18.43 6.00
CA ILE A 544 -1.75 17.52 5.53
C ILE A 544 -2.39 16.43 4.68
N GLY A 545 -1.64 15.87 3.73
CA GLY A 545 -2.10 14.81 2.84
C GLY A 545 -2.68 13.60 3.57
N VAL A 546 -3.80 13.07 3.08
CA VAL A 546 -4.50 11.92 3.64
C VAL A 546 -4.17 10.68 2.83
N CYS A 547 -3.35 9.79 3.41
CA CYS A 547 -2.97 8.50 2.83
C CYS A 547 -3.39 7.31 3.67
N THR A 548 -3.89 7.55 4.86
CA THR A 548 -4.46 6.50 5.72
C THR A 548 -5.84 6.10 5.24
N PRO A 549 -6.12 4.81 5.07
CA PRO A 549 -7.46 4.35 4.76
C PRO A 549 -8.44 4.63 5.92
N PRO A 550 -9.62 5.20 5.64
CA PRO A 550 -10.62 5.48 6.68
C PRO A 550 -11.23 4.19 7.25
N ILE A 551 -11.54 4.20 8.55
CA ILE A 551 -12.34 3.16 9.21
C ILE A 551 -13.51 3.79 9.95
N THR A 552 -14.57 3.01 10.19
CA THR A 552 -15.68 3.44 11.04
C THR A 552 -16.07 2.34 12.01
N TYR A 553 -16.36 2.72 13.23
CA TYR A 553 -16.66 1.82 14.35
C TYR A 553 -17.68 2.47 15.28
N ARG A 554 -18.17 1.70 16.28
CA ARG A 554 -19.15 2.19 17.25
C ARG A 554 -18.72 1.86 18.67
N VAL A 555 -18.59 2.87 19.53
CA VAL A 555 -18.30 2.73 20.96
C VAL A 555 -19.42 3.33 21.77
N LYS A 556 -19.98 2.56 22.70
CA LYS A 556 -21.09 2.98 23.59
C LYS A 556 -22.28 3.58 22.81
N GLY A 557 -22.59 2.98 21.65
CA GLY A 557 -23.73 3.38 20.82
C GLY A 557 -23.49 4.61 19.95
N VAL A 558 -22.26 5.13 19.84
CA VAL A 558 -21.88 6.25 18.98
C VAL A 558 -21.03 5.76 17.85
N GLN A 559 -21.37 6.14 16.61
CA GLN A 559 -20.56 5.88 15.45
C GLN A 559 -19.43 6.91 15.29
N TYR A 560 -18.21 6.44 15.09
CA TYR A 560 -17.02 7.23 14.82
C TYR A 560 -16.45 6.91 13.44
N LEU A 561 -15.76 7.87 12.86
CA LEU A 561 -14.94 7.73 11.66
C LEU A 561 -13.50 8.12 12.04
N ALA A 562 -12.54 7.23 11.87
CA ALA A 562 -11.12 7.54 12.09
C ALA A 562 -10.35 7.54 10.77
N ILE A 563 -9.47 8.54 10.60
CA ILE A 563 -8.61 8.67 9.42
C ILE A 563 -7.36 9.47 9.77
N GLY A 564 -6.21 9.06 9.23
CA GLY A 564 -4.94 9.76 9.44
C GLY A 564 -4.62 10.73 8.31
N ALA A 565 -3.95 11.81 8.67
CA ALA A 565 -3.38 12.80 7.78
C ALA A 565 -1.92 13.03 8.17
N SER A 566 -1.01 12.36 7.50
CA SER A 566 0.44 12.43 7.79
C SER A 566 1.30 12.62 6.54
N GLY A 567 0.66 12.75 5.37
CA GLY A 567 1.34 12.81 4.08
C GLY A 567 1.57 11.44 3.47
N CYS A 568 1.99 11.44 2.22
CA CYS A 568 2.26 10.25 1.42
C CYS A 568 3.68 10.34 0.87
N HIS A 569 4.45 9.27 0.98
CA HIS A 569 5.83 9.24 0.49
C HIS A 569 5.93 9.56 -1.02
N SER A 570 5.13 8.89 -1.83
CA SER A 570 5.14 9.05 -3.30
C SER A 570 4.72 10.44 -3.81
N GLN A 571 4.43 11.39 -2.91
CA GLN A 571 3.92 12.74 -3.27
C GLN A 571 4.83 13.88 -2.89
N GLU A 572 5.97 13.60 -2.29
CA GLU A 572 6.90 14.64 -1.85
C GLU A 572 7.20 15.66 -2.95
N THR A 573 7.40 15.19 -4.17
CA THR A 573 7.72 16.05 -5.31
C THR A 573 6.58 17.01 -5.64
N GLN A 574 5.33 16.56 -5.64
CA GLN A 574 4.18 17.43 -5.89
C GLN A 574 3.98 18.41 -4.76
N MET A 575 4.02 17.97 -3.50
CA MET A 575 3.86 18.83 -2.33
C MET A 575 4.96 19.89 -2.25
N LYS A 576 6.22 19.53 -2.53
CA LYS A 576 7.34 20.48 -2.60
C LYS A 576 7.11 21.56 -3.67
N ARG A 577 6.62 21.20 -4.86
CA ARG A 577 6.30 22.14 -5.92
C ARG A 577 5.19 23.12 -5.54
N GLU A 578 4.22 22.65 -4.77
CA GLU A 578 3.09 23.46 -4.31
C GLU A 578 3.40 24.27 -3.05
N GLY A 579 4.60 24.14 -2.47
CA GLY A 579 5.00 24.82 -1.23
C GLY A 579 4.20 24.34 0.00
N ARG A 580 3.70 23.11 -0.04
CA ARG A 580 2.92 22.50 1.05
C ARG A 580 3.79 21.69 1.99
N PRO A 581 3.37 21.52 3.25
CA PRO A 581 3.98 20.53 4.14
C PRO A 581 3.88 19.13 3.54
N ILE A 582 4.97 18.37 3.61
CA ILE A 582 5.03 17.02 3.04
C ILE A 582 4.48 16.02 4.03
N PHE A 583 4.91 16.10 5.28
CA PHE A 583 4.55 15.16 6.34
C PHE A 583 3.96 15.87 7.55
N GLY A 584 3.09 15.15 8.24
CA GLY A 584 2.50 15.44 9.53
C GLY A 584 2.39 14.16 10.34
N ASP A 585 1.57 14.19 11.41
CA ASP A 585 1.46 13.08 12.35
C ASP A 585 0.06 12.96 12.97
N THR A 586 -0.97 13.44 12.28
CA THR A 586 -2.31 13.59 12.86
C THR A 586 -3.24 12.45 12.45
N ILE A 587 -3.97 11.90 13.43
CA ILE A 587 -5.17 11.08 13.22
C ILE A 587 -6.36 11.85 13.76
N ALA A 588 -7.43 11.97 12.99
CA ALA A 588 -8.68 12.56 13.43
C ALA A 588 -9.74 11.48 13.66
N ILE A 589 -10.44 11.59 14.78
CA ILE A 589 -11.64 10.84 15.11
C ILE A 589 -12.83 11.80 14.95
N PHE A 590 -13.75 11.47 14.06
CA PHE A 590 -14.94 12.27 13.77
C PHE A 590 -16.18 11.59 14.35
N ALA A 591 -17.15 12.41 14.79
CA ALA A 591 -18.48 11.97 15.17
C ALA A 591 -19.52 13.04 14.86
N LEU A 592 -20.80 12.67 14.92
CA LEU A 592 -21.90 13.62 14.87
C LEU A 592 -22.00 14.40 16.19
N PRO A 593 -22.39 15.69 16.16
CA PRO A 593 -22.68 16.45 17.38
C PRO A 593 -23.78 15.76 18.21
N ARG A 594 -23.62 15.78 19.51
CA ARG A 594 -24.63 15.32 20.47
C ARG A 594 -25.32 16.50 21.14
#